data_cf16f09091be538ffe7fc9881f44afc7
#
_entry.id   cf16f09091be538ffe7fc9881f44afc7
#
_cell.length_a   1.000
_cell.length_b   1.000
_cell.length_c   1.000
_cell.angle_alpha   90.00
_cell.angle_beta   90.00
_cell.angle_gamma   90.00
#
_symmetry.space_group_name_H-M   'P 1'
#
loop_
_entity.id
_entity.type
_entity.pdbx_description
1 polymer ?
#
loop_
_entity_poly.entity_id
_entity_poly.type
_entity_poly.pdbx_seq_one_letter_code
_entity_poly.pdbx_strand_id
1 'polypeptide(L)'
;MTRRSVTRVTTVSAATLTLALVVSGCAAESESSGASNGDPVMGGDLTYLEYQPHTSLYPPAGGFYPNGALVNNVTDRLTYQNPETLEIEPWIASDWEVNADATQYTFNLRDGVTFSDGSALDAEVVAKNFDTYGLGDTELGLTVSEAINNYESSDVVDDDTVTFHFSAPAPGFLQATSTINSGLVSSETLDRKFEDFGVGNSTEIIGSGPFVITAEEIGTEITLEARDDYDWAPESLEHQGRAYLDTINLIVTPEDSVRIGALTSGQADYARYVQAFDEESVEAAGITLYAPQTRGVNNSLSIRFTNPLVSDLRVRQALVAGINSEEIVETIFTDNYPVATSALSATAPGYKDESASLTYDPDKARDLLDEAGWVEGADGIREKDGTALSLDVYVAAPQPLSQQTLELASQQLADIGVQLNVKPADAGSYAADIKDPLKTPLYHSMVGRADLDVIKSQYHTKNRNTLLSNDAHLDELLEAVAAEADPDKRLERSADVQDYLAEQAYVIPLFEEPQVYGAAPYVKGIEFESVGRPTFYDVWLDR
;
A
#
# COMPACT_ATOMS: atom_id res chain seq x y z
N MET A 1 32.39 18.45 77.11
CA MET A 1 31.77 17.96 78.35
C MET A 1 31.17 16.62 78.01
N THR A 2 31.90 15.54 78.29
CA THR A 2 31.79 14.56 79.38
C THR A 2 30.39 13.93 79.42
N ARG A 3 30.17 12.60 79.32
CA ARG A 3 30.82 11.37 79.87
C ARG A 3 30.14 10.17 79.15
N ARG A 4 30.79 9.18 78.65
CA ARG A 4 31.29 7.93 79.20
C ARG A 4 30.33 7.20 80.18
N SER A 5 29.96 5.94 79.88
CA SER A 5 30.40 4.67 80.49
C SER A 5 29.51 3.52 79.94
N VAL A 6 30.01 2.45 79.42
CA VAL A 6 30.74 1.28 79.90
C VAL A 6 29.87 0.21 80.57
N THR A 7 29.78 -0.94 79.86
CA THR A 7 29.90 -2.36 80.30
C THR A 7 28.75 -3.04 81.03
N ARG A 8 28.29 -4.19 80.56
CA ARG A 8 28.71 -5.52 80.96
C ARG A 8 28.10 -6.68 80.18
N VAL A 9 29.02 -7.59 79.88
CA VAL A 9 28.83 -8.92 79.34
C VAL A 9 28.18 -9.83 80.39
N THR A 10 27.29 -10.73 79.92
CA THR A 10 27.18 -12.08 80.58
C THR A 10 26.73 -13.10 79.52
N THR A 11 27.60 -14.04 79.29
CA THR A 11 27.47 -15.30 78.59
C THR A 11 26.71 -16.30 79.44
N VAL A 12 25.73 -17.00 78.84
CA VAL A 12 25.34 -18.37 79.24
C VAL A 12 25.08 -19.18 78.01
N SER A 13 25.77 -20.30 77.93
CA SER A 13 25.69 -21.35 76.92
C SER A 13 24.54 -22.31 77.17
N ALA A 14 24.19 -22.96 76.10
CA ALA A 14 23.74 -24.33 75.86
C ALA A 14 22.28 -24.57 75.58
N ALA A 15 21.97 -25.05 74.40
CA ALA A 15 21.58 -26.42 74.08
C ALA A 15 20.96 -26.53 72.70
N THR A 16 21.56 -27.35 71.93
CA THR A 16 21.18 -27.87 70.62
C THR A 16 19.74 -28.40 70.54
N LEU A 17 18.94 -27.95 69.58
CA LEU A 17 17.89 -28.78 68.98
C LEU A 17 17.81 -28.45 67.51
N THR A 18 18.22 -29.41 66.67
CA THR A 18 18.17 -29.39 65.21
C THR A 18 16.69 -29.54 64.77
N LEU A 19 16.14 -28.51 64.13
CA LEU A 19 14.89 -28.64 63.37
C LEU A 19 15.16 -28.13 61.98
N ALA A 20 15.20 -29.04 61.00
CA ALA A 20 15.35 -28.75 59.58
C ALA A 20 14.07 -28.09 59.07
N LEU A 21 14.08 -26.77 58.85
CA LEU A 21 13.09 -26.07 58.04
C LEU A 21 13.65 -25.92 56.62
N VAL A 22 13.01 -26.64 55.70
CA VAL A 22 13.20 -26.42 54.27
C VAL A 22 12.58 -25.05 53.95
N VAL A 23 13.43 -24.05 53.80
CA VAL A 23 13.03 -22.76 53.19
C VAL A 23 13.13 -22.94 51.71
N SER A 24 11.98 -23.18 51.04
CA SER A 24 11.83 -22.97 49.62
C SER A 24 11.98 -21.47 49.34
N GLY A 25 13.16 -21.09 48.89
CA GLY A 25 13.37 -19.76 48.36
C GLY A 25 12.64 -19.65 47.02
N CYS A 26 11.51 -18.92 47.01
CA CYS A 26 11.00 -18.37 45.77
C CYS A 26 12.02 -17.35 45.26
N ALA A 27 12.85 -17.76 44.32
CA ALA A 27 13.47 -16.83 43.40
C ALA A 27 12.30 -16.22 42.61
N ALA A 28 12.07 -14.94 42.81
CA ALA A 28 11.25 -14.17 41.86
C ALA A 28 12.06 -14.13 40.58
N GLU A 29 11.79 -15.06 39.67
CA GLU A 29 12.07 -14.84 38.26
C GLU A 29 11.25 -13.61 37.88
N SER A 30 11.93 -12.55 37.47
CA SER A 30 11.33 -11.49 36.71
C SER A 30 10.78 -12.14 35.43
N GLU A 31 9.50 -12.47 35.46
CA GLU A 31 8.78 -12.74 34.23
C GLU A 31 8.92 -11.49 33.37
N SER A 32 9.75 -11.61 32.30
CA SER A 32 9.57 -10.77 31.14
C SER A 32 8.10 -10.92 30.79
N SER A 33 7.38 -9.82 30.78
CA SER A 33 6.01 -9.74 30.28
C SER A 33 6.03 -10.09 28.79
N GLY A 34 6.10 -11.37 28.48
CA GLY A 34 5.63 -11.93 27.24
C GLY A 34 4.11 -11.69 27.24
N ALA A 35 3.61 -10.95 26.27
CA ALA A 35 2.20 -10.86 26.04
C ALA A 35 1.63 -12.29 26.02
N SER A 36 0.71 -12.59 26.94
CA SER A 36 -0.07 -13.82 26.85
C SER A 36 -0.95 -13.67 25.61
N ASN A 37 -0.63 -14.38 24.54
CA ASN A 37 -1.61 -14.60 23.48
C ASN A 37 -2.74 -15.44 24.10
N GLY A 38 -3.80 -14.78 24.55
CA GLY A 38 -5.06 -15.45 24.88
C GLY A 38 -5.60 -16.14 23.63
N ASP A 39 -6.43 -17.17 23.82
CA ASP A 39 -7.17 -17.75 22.69
C ASP A 39 -8.11 -16.68 22.09
N PRO A 40 -8.31 -16.65 20.76
CA PRO A 40 -9.22 -15.71 20.12
C PRO A 40 -10.63 -15.77 20.71
N VAL A 41 -11.25 -14.60 20.88
CA VAL A 41 -12.59 -14.45 21.48
C VAL A 41 -13.56 -13.98 20.41
N MET A 42 -14.70 -14.68 20.31
CA MET A 42 -15.81 -14.29 19.44
C MET A 42 -16.57 -13.10 20.01
N GLY A 43 -16.95 -12.17 19.12
CA GLY A 43 -17.77 -11.01 19.45
C GLY A 43 -16.98 -9.74 19.67
N GLY A 44 -17.71 -8.65 19.85
CA GLY A 44 -17.16 -7.32 20.11
C GLY A 44 -17.20 -6.38 18.91
N ASP A 45 -17.16 -5.10 19.25
CA ASP A 45 -17.23 -3.99 18.29
C ASP A 45 -15.87 -3.31 18.20
N LEU A 46 -15.31 -3.20 16.98
CA LEU A 46 -14.07 -2.49 16.70
C LEU A 46 -14.37 -1.08 16.21
N THR A 47 -13.76 -0.07 16.84
CA THR A 47 -13.76 1.31 16.32
C THR A 47 -12.48 1.56 15.54
N TYR A 48 -12.60 1.65 14.20
CA TYR A 48 -11.51 1.90 13.28
C TYR A 48 -11.57 3.32 12.73
N LEU A 49 -10.47 4.07 12.82
CA LEU A 49 -10.37 5.44 12.32
C LEU A 49 -9.64 5.50 10.98
N GLU A 50 -10.30 6.11 9.99
CA GLU A 50 -9.71 6.41 8.68
C GLU A 50 -9.59 7.94 8.51
N TYR A 51 -8.55 8.41 7.81
CA TYR A 51 -8.28 9.85 7.67
C TYR A 51 -9.17 10.54 6.62
N GLN A 52 -9.79 9.78 5.71
CA GLN A 52 -10.70 10.33 4.69
C GLN A 52 -11.73 9.29 4.25
N PRO A 53 -12.86 9.71 3.69
CA PRO A 53 -13.88 8.79 3.22
C PRO A 53 -13.38 7.99 2.01
N HIS A 54 -14.00 6.83 1.76
CA HIS A 54 -13.82 6.10 0.52
C HIS A 54 -14.31 6.94 -0.68
N THR A 55 -13.89 6.56 -1.87
CA THR A 55 -14.31 7.24 -3.11
C THR A 55 -15.17 6.36 -4.00
N SER A 56 -14.89 5.07 -4.03
CA SER A 56 -15.66 4.07 -4.79
C SER A 56 -15.41 2.67 -4.24
N LEU A 57 -16.45 1.87 -4.16
CA LEU A 57 -16.39 0.44 -3.84
C LEU A 57 -16.44 -0.45 -5.08
N TYR A 58 -16.35 0.13 -6.29
CA TYR A 58 -16.15 -0.61 -7.53
C TYR A 58 -14.77 -1.29 -7.50
N PRO A 59 -14.66 -2.63 -7.54
CA PRO A 59 -13.39 -3.31 -7.32
C PRO A 59 -12.23 -2.83 -8.20
N PRO A 60 -12.36 -2.64 -9.53
CA PRO A 60 -11.30 -2.06 -10.35
C PRO A 60 -10.80 -0.69 -9.91
N ALA A 61 -11.63 0.10 -9.23
CA ALA A 61 -11.27 1.40 -8.64
C ALA A 61 -10.88 1.29 -7.15
N GLY A 62 -10.89 0.08 -6.58
CA GLY A 62 -10.66 -0.19 -5.15
C GLY A 62 -9.24 0.07 -4.65
N GLY A 63 -8.28 0.31 -5.54
CA GLY A 63 -6.85 0.45 -5.20
C GLY A 63 -6.49 1.62 -4.28
N PHE A 64 -7.35 2.63 -4.15
CA PHE A 64 -7.17 3.73 -3.20
C PHE A 64 -7.31 3.23 -1.76
N TYR A 65 -6.36 3.55 -0.87
CA TYR A 65 -6.28 2.94 0.46
C TYR A 65 -7.54 3.06 1.33
N PRO A 66 -8.24 4.20 1.40
CA PRO A 66 -9.51 4.30 2.14
C PRO A 66 -10.62 3.40 1.62
N ASN A 67 -10.60 3.06 0.31
CA ASN A 67 -11.51 2.05 -0.24
C ASN A 67 -11.12 0.64 0.24
N GLY A 68 -9.80 0.41 0.42
CA GLY A 68 -9.24 -0.90 0.72
C GLY A 68 -9.75 -1.51 2.02
N ALA A 69 -9.90 -0.72 3.08
CA ALA A 69 -10.45 -1.21 4.34
C ALA A 69 -11.90 -1.73 4.21
N LEU A 70 -12.65 -1.25 3.23
CA LEU A 70 -14.01 -1.71 2.94
C LEU A 70 -13.99 -2.87 1.93
N VAL A 71 -13.48 -2.63 0.72
CA VAL A 71 -13.50 -3.64 -0.37
C VAL A 71 -12.82 -4.93 0.07
N ASN A 72 -11.70 -4.83 0.80
CA ASN A 72 -10.94 -5.99 1.29
C ASN A 72 -11.73 -6.91 2.22
N ASN A 73 -12.73 -6.37 2.92
CA ASN A 73 -13.50 -7.08 3.94
C ASN A 73 -14.93 -7.41 3.51
N VAL A 74 -15.45 -6.79 2.42
CA VAL A 74 -16.79 -7.09 1.91
C VAL A 74 -16.79 -7.94 0.64
N THR A 75 -15.61 -8.16 0.02
CA THR A 75 -15.47 -9.00 -1.18
C THR A 75 -14.37 -10.03 -1.01
N ASP A 76 -14.56 -11.24 -1.52
CA ASP A 76 -13.51 -12.24 -1.72
C ASP A 76 -12.91 -12.13 -3.12
N ARG A 77 -11.90 -12.95 -3.41
CA ARG A 77 -11.19 -13.05 -4.69
C ARG A 77 -11.12 -14.50 -5.14
N LEU A 78 -10.86 -14.72 -6.43
CA LEU A 78 -10.66 -16.10 -6.91
C LEU A 78 -9.48 -16.78 -6.23
N THR A 79 -8.38 -16.03 -6.05
CA THR A 79 -7.16 -16.56 -5.43
C THR A 79 -6.74 -15.66 -4.26
N TYR A 80 -5.92 -16.21 -3.37
CA TYR A 80 -5.30 -15.49 -2.26
C TYR A 80 -3.82 -15.31 -2.54
N GLN A 81 -3.29 -14.10 -2.37
CA GLN A 81 -1.85 -13.89 -2.37
C GLN A 81 -1.35 -13.85 -0.94
N ASN A 82 -0.55 -14.83 -0.56
CA ASN A 82 0.08 -14.87 0.75
C ASN A 82 0.95 -13.62 0.95
N PRO A 83 0.71 -12.80 1.97
CA PRO A 83 1.40 -11.51 2.13
C PRO A 83 2.89 -11.65 2.47
N GLU A 84 3.33 -12.80 2.98
CA GLU A 84 4.72 -13.04 3.34
C GLU A 84 5.53 -13.61 2.18
N THR A 85 4.98 -14.66 1.51
CA THR A 85 5.70 -15.38 0.45
C THR A 85 5.40 -14.86 -0.95
N LEU A 86 4.30 -14.11 -1.12
CA LEU A 86 3.70 -13.65 -2.38
C LEU A 86 3.24 -14.81 -3.30
N GLU A 87 3.21 -16.03 -2.80
CA GLU A 87 2.65 -17.17 -3.52
C GLU A 87 1.14 -17.01 -3.69
N ILE A 88 0.62 -17.48 -4.84
CA ILE A 88 -0.81 -17.48 -5.11
C ILE A 88 -1.40 -18.81 -4.65
N GLU A 89 -2.38 -18.74 -3.80
CA GLU A 89 -3.03 -19.85 -3.13
C GLU A 89 -4.53 -19.94 -3.51
N PRO A 90 -5.17 -21.11 -3.40
CA PRO A 90 -6.61 -21.24 -3.59
C PRO A 90 -7.42 -20.39 -2.60
N TRP A 91 -8.56 -19.84 -3.09
CA TRP A 91 -9.56 -19.20 -2.24
C TRP A 91 -10.97 -19.56 -2.73
N ILE A 92 -11.66 -18.66 -3.48
CA ILE A 92 -12.94 -19.00 -4.11
C ILE A 92 -12.72 -20.00 -5.25
N ALA A 93 -11.61 -19.89 -5.98
CA ALA A 93 -11.14 -20.96 -6.83
C ALA A 93 -10.42 -22.03 -5.99
N SER A 94 -10.88 -23.27 -6.07
CA SER A 94 -10.25 -24.44 -5.42
C SER A 94 -8.95 -24.86 -6.10
N ASP A 95 -8.88 -24.69 -7.42
CA ASP A 95 -7.72 -24.94 -8.25
C ASP A 95 -7.86 -24.24 -9.62
N TRP A 96 -6.78 -24.28 -10.41
CA TRP A 96 -6.78 -23.70 -11.76
C TRP A 96 -5.76 -24.38 -12.68
N GLU A 97 -6.01 -24.24 -13.98
CA GLU A 97 -5.08 -24.65 -15.03
C GLU A 97 -4.73 -23.43 -15.92
N VAL A 98 -3.46 -23.35 -16.34
CA VAL A 98 -2.95 -22.32 -17.24
C VAL A 98 -2.33 -23.01 -18.47
N ASN A 99 -2.67 -22.56 -19.68
CA ASN A 99 -2.04 -23.07 -20.89
C ASN A 99 -0.60 -22.56 -21.03
N ALA A 100 0.19 -23.20 -21.90
CA ALA A 100 1.64 -23.00 -21.99
C ALA A 100 2.08 -21.57 -22.39
N ASP A 101 1.23 -20.81 -23.06
CA ASP A 101 1.48 -19.44 -23.51
C ASP A 101 0.74 -18.38 -22.68
N ALA A 102 0.16 -18.77 -21.55
CA ALA A 102 -0.56 -17.90 -20.62
C ALA A 102 -1.65 -17.04 -21.30
N THR A 103 -2.36 -17.63 -22.29
CA THR A 103 -3.49 -17.01 -22.99
C THR A 103 -4.83 -17.58 -22.58
N GLN A 104 -4.84 -18.63 -21.74
CA GLN A 104 -6.05 -19.28 -21.25
C GLN A 104 -5.86 -19.73 -19.81
N TYR A 105 -6.84 -19.43 -18.96
CA TYR A 105 -6.90 -19.78 -17.55
C TYR A 105 -8.26 -20.42 -17.25
N THR A 106 -8.27 -21.64 -16.73
CA THR A 106 -9.49 -22.33 -16.30
C THR A 106 -9.47 -22.47 -14.79
N PHE A 107 -10.51 -21.99 -14.12
CA PHE A 107 -10.67 -22.05 -12.67
C PHE A 107 -11.84 -22.97 -12.31
N ASN A 108 -11.62 -23.82 -11.32
CA ASN A 108 -12.67 -24.59 -10.66
C ASN A 108 -13.04 -23.86 -9.37
N LEU A 109 -14.32 -23.58 -9.16
CA LEU A 109 -14.81 -22.83 -8.02
C LEU A 109 -15.14 -23.75 -6.84
N ARG A 110 -15.11 -23.20 -5.65
CA ARG A 110 -15.54 -23.85 -4.41
C ARG A 110 -17.07 -23.88 -4.35
N ASP A 111 -17.65 -25.03 -3.98
CA ASP A 111 -19.08 -25.20 -3.75
C ASP A 111 -19.58 -24.41 -2.54
N GLY A 112 -20.83 -23.93 -2.61
CA GLY A 112 -21.58 -23.41 -1.46
C GLY A 112 -21.26 -21.97 -1.08
N VAL A 113 -20.46 -21.25 -1.84
CA VAL A 113 -20.17 -19.84 -1.63
C VAL A 113 -21.39 -18.99 -1.99
N THR A 114 -21.69 -18.00 -1.15
CA THR A 114 -22.82 -17.08 -1.37
C THR A 114 -22.41 -15.62 -1.22
N PHE A 115 -23.16 -14.75 -1.87
CA PHE A 115 -23.10 -13.31 -1.59
C PHE A 115 -23.90 -12.96 -0.32
N SER A 116 -23.74 -11.73 0.15
CA SER A 116 -24.39 -11.25 1.39
C SER A 116 -25.92 -11.19 1.32
N ASP A 117 -26.51 -11.25 0.13
CA ASP A 117 -27.95 -11.37 -0.09
C ASP A 117 -28.45 -12.82 -0.14
N GLY A 118 -27.55 -13.81 -0.02
CA GLY A 118 -27.82 -15.24 -0.10
C GLY A 118 -27.88 -15.79 -1.53
N SER A 119 -27.62 -14.98 -2.58
CA SER A 119 -27.47 -15.49 -3.95
C SER A 119 -26.18 -16.30 -4.10
N ALA A 120 -26.19 -17.31 -4.98
CA ALA A 120 -25.02 -18.17 -5.19
C ALA A 120 -23.90 -17.43 -5.91
N LEU A 121 -22.67 -17.72 -5.54
CA LEU A 121 -21.48 -17.37 -6.30
C LEU A 121 -21.12 -18.57 -7.18
N ASP A 122 -21.44 -18.48 -8.46
CA ASP A 122 -21.23 -19.50 -9.48
C ASP A 122 -20.36 -19.00 -10.64
N ALA A 123 -20.08 -19.87 -11.60
CA ALA A 123 -19.25 -19.54 -12.76
C ALA A 123 -19.85 -18.44 -13.64
N GLU A 124 -21.21 -18.30 -13.72
CA GLU A 124 -21.85 -17.24 -14.49
C GLU A 124 -21.58 -15.87 -13.87
N VAL A 125 -21.68 -15.74 -12.54
CA VAL A 125 -21.43 -14.47 -11.84
C VAL A 125 -19.92 -14.15 -11.86
N VAL A 126 -19.04 -15.13 -11.70
CA VAL A 126 -17.60 -14.93 -11.81
C VAL A 126 -17.22 -14.47 -13.22
N ALA A 127 -17.74 -15.11 -14.27
CA ALA A 127 -17.55 -14.68 -15.67
C ALA A 127 -17.98 -13.21 -15.85
N LYS A 128 -19.18 -12.84 -15.37
CA LYS A 128 -19.69 -11.47 -15.47
C LYS A 128 -18.79 -10.46 -14.75
N ASN A 129 -18.24 -10.80 -13.56
CA ASN A 129 -17.28 -9.94 -12.86
C ASN A 129 -16.06 -9.67 -13.74
N PHE A 130 -15.40 -10.73 -14.25
CA PHE A 130 -14.17 -10.59 -15.02
C PHE A 130 -14.41 -10.01 -16.42
N ASP A 131 -15.53 -10.29 -17.07
CA ASP A 131 -15.90 -9.60 -18.33
C ASP A 131 -16.05 -8.09 -18.11
N THR A 132 -16.72 -7.69 -17.01
CA THR A 132 -16.83 -6.27 -16.63
C THR A 132 -15.46 -5.66 -16.31
N TYR A 133 -14.62 -6.37 -15.57
CA TYR A 133 -13.29 -5.87 -15.14
C TYR A 133 -12.27 -5.86 -16.28
N GLY A 134 -12.39 -6.75 -17.26
CA GLY A 134 -11.48 -6.84 -18.41
C GLY A 134 -11.90 -5.97 -19.60
N LEU A 135 -13.20 -5.82 -19.84
CA LEU A 135 -13.74 -5.11 -21.00
C LEU A 135 -14.33 -3.74 -20.66
N GLY A 136 -14.75 -3.55 -19.41
CA GLY A 136 -15.50 -2.37 -18.96
C GLY A 136 -16.96 -2.40 -19.45
N ASP A 137 -17.74 -1.43 -18.98
CA ASP A 137 -19.09 -1.16 -19.47
C ASP A 137 -19.27 0.35 -19.65
N THR A 138 -19.30 0.79 -20.90
CA THR A 138 -19.40 2.22 -21.22
C THR A 138 -20.81 2.79 -20.97
N GLU A 139 -21.85 1.97 -20.94
CA GLU A 139 -23.23 2.41 -20.67
C GLU A 139 -23.41 2.67 -19.16
N LEU A 140 -22.75 1.85 -18.33
CA LEU A 140 -22.73 2.00 -16.88
C LEU A 140 -21.57 2.88 -16.39
N GLY A 141 -20.63 3.24 -17.26
CA GLY A 141 -19.43 4.02 -16.92
C GLY A 141 -18.37 3.22 -16.14
N LEU A 142 -18.46 1.89 -16.16
CA LEU A 142 -17.52 1.00 -15.48
C LEU A 142 -16.23 0.87 -16.30
N THR A 143 -15.10 1.16 -15.66
CA THR A 143 -13.77 1.12 -16.28
C THR A 143 -13.11 -0.23 -16.09
N VAL A 144 -12.17 -0.56 -16.99
CA VAL A 144 -11.35 -1.77 -16.88
C VAL A 144 -10.39 -1.70 -15.67
N SER A 145 -10.04 -2.86 -15.17
CA SER A 145 -8.99 -3.01 -14.14
C SER A 145 -7.61 -2.84 -14.76
N GLU A 146 -6.76 -2.00 -14.17
CA GLU A 146 -5.35 -1.85 -14.59
C GLU A 146 -4.51 -3.12 -14.34
N ALA A 147 -5.01 -4.05 -13.51
CA ALA A 147 -4.33 -5.30 -13.22
C ALA A 147 -4.59 -6.40 -14.28
N ILE A 148 -5.65 -6.25 -15.11
CA ILE A 148 -6.05 -7.24 -16.10
C ILE A 148 -5.65 -6.75 -17.49
N ASN A 149 -4.62 -7.39 -18.06
CA ASN A 149 -4.10 -7.04 -19.39
C ASN A 149 -4.61 -8.04 -20.43
N ASN A 150 -4.82 -7.58 -21.68
CA ASN A 150 -5.12 -8.41 -22.86
C ASN A 150 -6.36 -9.29 -22.74
N TYR A 151 -7.30 -8.99 -21.85
CA TYR A 151 -8.54 -9.77 -21.68
C TYR A 151 -9.38 -9.74 -22.95
N GLU A 152 -9.96 -10.90 -23.32
CA GLU A 152 -10.78 -11.04 -24.52
C GLU A 152 -12.21 -11.50 -24.20
N SER A 153 -12.37 -12.58 -23.42
CA SER A 153 -13.68 -13.15 -23.09
C SER A 153 -13.58 -14.17 -21.96
N SER A 154 -14.75 -14.61 -21.48
CA SER A 154 -14.91 -15.79 -20.63
C SER A 154 -15.83 -16.82 -21.28
N ASP A 155 -15.65 -18.10 -20.92
CA ASP A 155 -16.54 -19.21 -21.22
C ASP A 155 -16.95 -19.91 -19.91
N VAL A 156 -18.24 -19.97 -19.64
CA VAL A 156 -18.81 -20.79 -18.56
C VAL A 156 -18.87 -22.23 -19.05
N VAL A 157 -18.10 -23.12 -18.45
CA VAL A 157 -18.03 -24.54 -18.82
C VAL A 157 -19.17 -25.31 -18.17
N ASP A 158 -19.40 -25.06 -16.88
CA ASP A 158 -20.52 -25.55 -16.06
C ASP A 158 -20.71 -24.63 -14.84
N ASP A 159 -21.52 -25.03 -13.85
CA ASP A 159 -21.92 -24.18 -12.72
C ASP A 159 -20.73 -23.76 -11.83
N ASP A 160 -19.63 -24.55 -11.83
CA ASP A 160 -18.45 -24.33 -10.99
C ASP A 160 -17.13 -24.19 -11.77
N THR A 161 -17.17 -24.14 -13.12
CA THR A 161 -15.97 -24.05 -13.95
C THR A 161 -16.07 -22.90 -14.95
N VAL A 162 -15.10 -21.97 -14.89
CA VAL A 162 -14.99 -20.82 -15.82
C VAL A 162 -13.62 -20.80 -16.49
N THR A 163 -13.59 -20.48 -17.78
CA THR A 163 -12.36 -20.29 -18.56
C THR A 163 -12.26 -18.86 -19.05
N PHE A 164 -11.12 -18.21 -18.82
CA PHE A 164 -10.80 -16.86 -19.30
C PHE A 164 -9.83 -16.92 -20.48
N HIS A 165 -10.07 -16.10 -21.49
CA HIS A 165 -9.29 -16.01 -22.72
C HIS A 165 -8.64 -14.65 -22.87
N PHE A 166 -7.42 -14.64 -23.43
CA PHE A 166 -6.60 -13.44 -23.59
C PHE A 166 -6.09 -13.36 -25.04
N SER A 167 -6.12 -12.16 -25.62
CA SER A 167 -5.67 -11.88 -26.99
C SER A 167 -4.13 -11.94 -27.15
N ALA A 168 -3.39 -11.95 -26.04
CA ALA A 168 -1.93 -12.09 -25.94
C ALA A 168 -1.58 -12.67 -24.56
N PRO A 169 -0.34 -13.18 -24.34
CA PRO A 169 0.08 -13.67 -23.04
C PRO A 169 -0.24 -12.69 -21.90
N ALA A 170 -0.79 -13.22 -20.80
CA ALA A 170 -1.18 -12.45 -19.62
C ALA A 170 -0.69 -13.15 -18.33
N PRO A 171 0.63 -13.39 -18.13
CA PRO A 171 1.17 -14.15 -17.00
C PRO A 171 0.89 -13.50 -15.64
N GLY A 172 0.56 -12.20 -15.59
CA GLY A 172 0.14 -11.48 -14.38
C GLY A 172 -1.31 -11.74 -13.96
N PHE A 173 -2.11 -12.47 -14.77
CA PHE A 173 -3.54 -12.62 -14.48
C PHE A 173 -3.82 -13.38 -13.19
N LEU A 174 -3.05 -14.44 -12.88
CA LEU A 174 -3.19 -15.17 -11.62
C LEU A 174 -3.04 -14.23 -10.40
N GLN A 175 -2.03 -13.37 -10.41
CA GLN A 175 -1.87 -12.39 -9.35
C GLN A 175 -3.01 -11.36 -9.38
N ALA A 176 -3.46 -10.92 -10.57
CA ALA A 176 -4.59 -9.99 -10.68
C ALA A 176 -5.87 -10.54 -10.05
N THR A 177 -6.10 -11.89 -10.10
CA THR A 177 -7.27 -12.53 -9.46
C THR A 177 -7.22 -12.55 -7.93
N SER A 178 -6.09 -12.18 -7.30
CA SER A 178 -5.91 -12.10 -5.84
C SER A 178 -6.02 -10.69 -5.27
N THR A 179 -6.07 -9.66 -6.13
CA THR A 179 -6.09 -8.26 -5.68
C THR A 179 -7.50 -7.78 -5.37
N ILE A 180 -7.62 -6.73 -4.53
CA ILE A 180 -8.92 -6.09 -4.28
C ILE A 180 -9.58 -5.53 -5.54
N ASN A 181 -8.78 -5.26 -6.59
CA ASN A 181 -9.27 -4.81 -7.89
C ASN A 181 -10.01 -5.90 -8.68
N SER A 182 -10.05 -7.12 -8.16
CA SER A 182 -10.80 -8.27 -8.68
C SER A 182 -11.76 -8.86 -7.63
N GLY A 183 -12.18 -8.05 -6.65
CA GLY A 183 -13.17 -8.45 -5.65
C GLY A 183 -14.47 -8.91 -6.31
N LEU A 184 -15.05 -10.00 -5.79
CA LEU A 184 -16.26 -10.60 -6.33
C LEU A 184 -17.50 -9.94 -5.73
N VAL A 185 -18.36 -9.42 -6.60
CA VAL A 185 -19.64 -8.81 -6.25
C VAL A 185 -20.79 -9.48 -7.01
N SER A 186 -22.01 -9.37 -6.49
CA SER A 186 -23.19 -9.99 -7.09
C SER A 186 -23.51 -9.40 -8.47
N SER A 187 -24.27 -10.15 -9.26
CA SER A 187 -24.76 -9.67 -10.57
C SER A 187 -25.59 -8.38 -10.44
N GLU A 188 -26.36 -8.24 -9.35
CA GLU A 188 -27.15 -7.01 -9.09
C GLU A 188 -26.24 -5.81 -8.84
N THR A 189 -25.14 -5.99 -8.12
CA THR A 189 -24.14 -4.94 -7.90
C THR A 189 -23.48 -4.52 -9.21
N LEU A 190 -23.13 -5.48 -10.09
CA LEU A 190 -22.50 -5.17 -11.39
C LEU A 190 -23.44 -4.45 -12.39
N ASP A 191 -24.75 -4.54 -12.22
CA ASP A 191 -25.71 -3.84 -13.08
C ASP A 191 -25.88 -2.35 -12.69
N ARG A 192 -25.12 -1.87 -11.70
CA ARG A 192 -25.13 -0.49 -11.23
C ARG A 192 -24.17 0.38 -12.03
N LYS A 193 -24.46 1.67 -12.09
CA LYS A 193 -23.55 2.66 -12.67
C LYS A 193 -22.36 2.91 -11.75
N PHE A 194 -21.25 3.35 -12.33
CA PHE A 194 -20.04 3.69 -11.58
C PHE A 194 -20.31 4.66 -10.41
N GLU A 195 -21.18 5.64 -10.58
CA GLU A 195 -21.54 6.62 -9.54
C GLU A 195 -22.23 5.97 -8.32
N ASP A 196 -22.90 4.82 -8.51
CA ASP A 196 -23.61 4.10 -7.45
C ASP A 196 -22.68 3.28 -6.55
N PHE A 197 -21.39 3.18 -6.90
CA PHE A 197 -20.35 2.61 -6.03
C PHE A 197 -19.71 3.66 -5.11
N GLY A 198 -20.12 4.90 -5.21
CA GLY A 198 -19.58 6.01 -4.40
C GLY A 198 -20.24 6.16 -3.04
N VAL A 199 -19.77 7.17 -2.30
CA VAL A 199 -20.27 7.56 -0.98
C VAL A 199 -21.79 7.77 -1.01
N GLY A 200 -22.48 7.21 -0.03
CA GLY A 200 -23.94 7.26 0.11
C GLY A 200 -24.69 6.03 -0.43
N ASN A 201 -23.97 5.09 -1.06
CA ASN A 201 -24.55 3.87 -1.63
C ASN A 201 -23.87 2.59 -1.12
N SER A 202 -23.02 2.69 -0.10
CA SER A 202 -22.17 1.58 0.35
C SER A 202 -22.97 0.36 0.81
N THR A 203 -24.15 0.56 1.41
CA THR A 203 -25.05 -0.53 1.86
C THR A 203 -25.68 -1.33 0.71
N GLU A 204 -25.56 -0.83 -0.51
CA GLU A 204 -26.11 -1.46 -1.71
C GLU A 204 -25.08 -2.39 -2.40
N ILE A 205 -23.86 -2.46 -1.88
CA ILE A 205 -22.79 -3.31 -2.42
C ILE A 205 -22.91 -4.70 -1.82
N ILE A 206 -23.27 -5.66 -2.68
CA ILE A 206 -23.48 -7.05 -2.31
C ILE A 206 -22.20 -7.82 -2.70
N GLY A 207 -21.37 -8.09 -1.72
CA GLY A 207 -20.11 -8.82 -1.87
C GLY A 207 -20.16 -10.22 -1.25
N SER A 208 -19.11 -11.01 -1.49
CA SER A 208 -18.97 -12.38 -0.97
C SER A 208 -18.20 -12.46 0.34
N GLY A 209 -17.58 -11.35 0.79
CA GLY A 209 -16.65 -11.31 1.91
C GLY A 209 -17.25 -11.58 3.29
N PRO A 210 -16.40 -11.64 4.34
CA PRO A 210 -16.78 -11.99 5.71
C PRO A 210 -17.63 -10.93 6.42
N PHE A 211 -17.72 -9.72 5.86
CA PHE A 211 -18.51 -8.62 6.42
C PHE A 211 -19.47 -8.02 5.39
N VAL A 212 -20.55 -7.42 5.89
CA VAL A 212 -21.55 -6.69 5.11
C VAL A 212 -21.64 -5.27 5.61
N ILE A 213 -21.74 -4.28 4.72
CA ILE A 213 -22.00 -2.89 5.10
C ILE A 213 -23.49 -2.75 5.43
N THR A 214 -23.84 -2.51 6.69
CA THR A 214 -25.23 -2.43 7.14
C THR A 214 -25.71 -0.99 7.34
N ALA A 215 -24.79 -0.05 7.53
CA ALA A 215 -25.12 1.38 7.65
C ALA A 215 -24.01 2.27 7.08
N GLU A 216 -24.43 3.45 6.58
CA GLU A 216 -23.53 4.52 6.17
C GLU A 216 -24.10 5.88 6.60
N GLU A 217 -23.33 6.64 7.37
CA GLU A 217 -23.52 8.08 7.53
C GLU A 217 -22.54 8.80 6.61
N ILE A 218 -23.07 9.47 5.59
CA ILE A 218 -22.32 9.98 4.44
C ILE A 218 -21.08 10.77 4.86
N GLY A 219 -19.90 10.25 4.49
CA GLY A 219 -18.61 10.90 4.71
C GLY A 219 -18.12 10.92 6.15
N THR A 220 -18.82 10.27 7.09
CA THR A 220 -18.46 10.26 8.51
C THR A 220 -18.32 8.86 9.11
N GLU A 221 -19.23 7.93 8.85
CA GLU A 221 -19.20 6.62 9.47
C GLU A 221 -19.76 5.52 8.54
N ILE A 222 -19.15 4.34 8.59
CA ILE A 222 -19.65 3.12 7.95
C ILE A 222 -19.61 1.99 8.97
N THR A 223 -20.73 1.25 9.09
CA THR A 223 -20.82 0.08 9.94
C THR A 223 -20.77 -1.19 9.08
N LEU A 224 -19.86 -2.09 9.42
CA LEU A 224 -19.80 -3.44 8.87
C LEU A 224 -20.22 -4.43 9.95
N GLU A 225 -21.03 -5.42 9.58
CA GLU A 225 -21.40 -6.54 10.46
C GLU A 225 -20.88 -7.85 9.89
N ALA A 226 -20.39 -8.74 10.76
CA ALA A 226 -19.89 -10.04 10.34
C ALA A 226 -21.02 -10.94 9.84
N ARG A 227 -20.75 -11.70 8.78
CA ARG A 227 -21.64 -12.71 8.23
C ARG A 227 -21.58 -13.99 9.07
N ASP A 228 -22.73 -14.45 9.52
CA ASP A 228 -22.84 -15.69 10.31
C ASP A 228 -22.65 -16.96 9.45
N ASP A 229 -22.89 -16.85 8.14
CA ASP A 229 -22.83 -17.95 7.16
C ASP A 229 -21.49 -18.06 6.41
N TYR A 230 -20.51 -17.18 6.71
CA TYR A 230 -19.20 -17.19 6.06
C TYR A 230 -18.38 -18.42 6.51
N ASP A 231 -17.99 -19.29 5.56
CA ASP A 231 -17.23 -20.52 5.83
C ASP A 231 -16.32 -20.93 4.65
N TRP A 232 -15.72 -19.95 3.97
CA TRP A 232 -14.85 -20.17 2.80
C TRP A 232 -13.61 -19.30 2.75
N ALA A 233 -13.04 -18.98 3.93
CA ALA A 233 -11.74 -18.32 4.02
C ALA A 233 -10.65 -19.15 3.31
N PRO A 234 -9.53 -18.54 2.87
CA PRO A 234 -8.37 -19.27 2.38
C PRO A 234 -7.93 -20.36 3.37
N GLU A 235 -7.65 -21.57 2.86
CA GLU A 235 -7.27 -22.72 3.72
C GLU A 235 -5.96 -22.52 4.48
N SER A 236 -5.10 -21.61 4.01
CA SER A 236 -3.83 -21.23 4.65
C SER A 236 -4.02 -20.37 5.89
N LEU A 237 -5.18 -19.73 6.09
CA LEU A 237 -5.47 -18.99 7.31
C LEU A 237 -5.78 -19.95 8.47
N GLU A 238 -5.29 -19.61 9.66
CA GLU A 238 -5.51 -20.44 10.87
C GLU A 238 -6.97 -20.49 11.26
N HIS A 239 -7.68 -19.37 11.09
CA HIS A 239 -9.10 -19.26 11.37
C HIS A 239 -9.96 -19.67 10.16
N GLN A 240 -11.03 -20.39 10.41
CA GLN A 240 -12.06 -20.77 9.43
C GLN A 240 -13.45 -20.45 9.98
N GLY A 241 -14.40 -20.13 9.11
CA GLY A 241 -15.77 -19.79 9.48
C GLY A 241 -15.99 -18.28 9.69
N ARG A 242 -16.95 -17.91 10.52
CA ARG A 242 -17.34 -16.53 10.79
C ARG A 242 -16.17 -15.72 11.38
N ALA A 243 -15.98 -14.49 10.93
CA ALA A 243 -15.02 -13.55 11.53
C ALA A 243 -15.24 -13.40 13.05
N TYR A 244 -14.17 -13.12 13.81
CA TYR A 244 -14.27 -13.01 15.28
C TYR A 244 -15.11 -11.83 15.74
N LEU A 245 -14.95 -10.64 15.13
CA LEU A 245 -15.71 -9.44 15.49
C LEU A 245 -17.20 -9.58 15.14
N ASP A 246 -18.06 -8.90 15.89
CA ASP A 246 -19.45 -8.71 15.50
C ASP A 246 -19.60 -7.53 14.55
N THR A 247 -18.94 -6.40 14.90
CA THR A 247 -19.14 -5.13 14.22
C THR A 247 -17.80 -4.39 14.03
N ILE A 248 -17.68 -3.68 12.93
CA ILE A 248 -16.60 -2.71 12.69
C ILE A 248 -17.26 -1.37 12.40
N ASN A 249 -16.96 -0.36 13.23
CA ASN A 249 -17.36 1.02 13.02
C ASN A 249 -16.18 1.79 12.43
N LEU A 250 -16.17 1.99 11.10
CA LEU A 250 -15.20 2.81 10.41
C LEU A 250 -15.62 4.28 10.51
N ILE A 251 -14.84 5.10 11.22
CA ILE A 251 -15.13 6.52 11.43
C ILE A 251 -14.10 7.36 10.70
N VAL A 252 -14.58 8.28 9.84
CA VAL A 252 -13.72 9.22 9.11
C VAL A 252 -13.30 10.36 10.03
N THR A 253 -12.00 10.44 10.29
CA THR A 253 -11.39 11.43 11.19
C THR A 253 -10.19 12.10 10.48
N PRO A 254 -10.42 13.16 9.68
CA PRO A 254 -9.41 13.77 8.83
C PRO A 254 -8.27 14.44 9.61
N GLU A 255 -8.58 15.07 10.74
CA GLU A 255 -7.60 15.81 11.52
C GLU A 255 -6.68 14.88 12.31
N ASP A 256 -5.37 14.87 12.02
CA ASP A 256 -4.39 13.99 12.65
C ASP A 256 -4.44 14.07 14.17
N SER A 257 -4.45 15.27 14.76
CA SER A 257 -4.48 15.44 16.20
C SER A 257 -5.75 14.88 16.87
N VAL A 258 -6.89 14.89 16.16
CA VAL A 258 -8.16 14.30 16.66
C VAL A 258 -8.09 12.78 16.57
N ARG A 259 -7.58 12.25 15.44
CA ARG A 259 -7.45 10.80 15.20
C ARG A 259 -6.47 10.17 16.20
N ILE A 260 -5.27 10.75 16.36
CA ILE A 260 -4.26 10.29 17.33
C ILE A 260 -4.74 10.48 18.77
N GLY A 261 -5.42 11.60 19.07
CA GLY A 261 -6.00 11.84 20.39
C GLY A 261 -7.07 10.82 20.76
N ALA A 262 -7.95 10.44 19.83
CA ALA A 262 -8.97 9.41 20.05
C ALA A 262 -8.34 8.02 20.30
N LEU A 263 -7.33 7.65 19.52
CA LEU A 263 -6.59 6.40 19.67
C LEU A 263 -5.88 6.33 21.03
N THR A 264 -5.09 7.33 21.38
CA THR A 264 -4.27 7.35 22.59
C THR A 264 -5.08 7.51 23.87
N SER A 265 -6.31 8.05 23.79
CA SER A 265 -7.24 8.14 24.93
C SER A 265 -8.14 6.91 25.08
N GLY A 266 -8.07 5.93 24.17
CA GLY A 266 -8.92 4.73 24.18
C GLY A 266 -10.37 5.00 23.74
N GLN A 267 -10.62 6.07 22.98
CA GLN A 267 -11.92 6.34 22.33
C GLN A 267 -12.04 5.59 20.99
N ALA A 268 -10.92 5.16 20.43
CA ALA A 268 -10.85 4.30 19.27
C ALA A 268 -9.87 3.15 19.54
N ASP A 269 -10.07 2.06 18.85
CA ASP A 269 -9.32 0.82 19.04
C ASP A 269 -8.15 0.70 18.05
N TYR A 270 -8.33 1.19 16.83
CA TYR A 270 -7.43 1.01 15.72
C TYR A 270 -7.52 2.23 14.80
N ALA A 271 -6.41 2.69 14.28
CA ALA A 271 -6.38 3.85 13.37
C ALA A 271 -5.34 3.66 12.28
N ARG A 272 -5.67 4.11 11.06
CA ARG A 272 -4.74 4.23 9.95
C ARG A 272 -4.16 5.64 9.86
N TYR A 273 -3.02 5.72 9.15
CA TYR A 273 -2.37 6.97 8.79
C TYR A 273 -1.83 7.71 10.03
N VAL A 274 -1.05 6.96 10.85
CA VAL A 274 -0.20 7.56 11.88
C VAL A 274 0.98 8.21 11.16
N GLN A 275 1.11 9.52 11.29
CA GLN A 275 2.19 10.26 10.64
C GLN A 275 3.53 9.99 11.34
N ALA A 276 4.64 10.04 10.60
CA ALA A 276 5.98 9.80 11.13
C ALA A 276 6.28 10.63 12.39
N PHE A 277 5.87 11.89 12.44
CA PHE A 277 6.08 12.77 13.59
C PHE A 277 5.23 12.42 14.83
N ASP A 278 4.19 11.59 14.69
CA ASP A 278 3.31 11.14 15.78
C ASP A 278 3.71 9.76 16.32
N GLU A 279 4.49 8.98 15.58
CA GLU A 279 4.81 7.57 15.91
C GLU A 279 5.38 7.41 17.32
N GLU A 280 6.41 8.20 17.71
CA GLU A 280 7.02 8.15 19.04
C GLU A 280 5.99 8.42 20.15
N SER A 281 5.09 9.39 19.94
CA SER A 281 4.09 9.77 20.93
C SER A 281 2.99 8.72 21.07
N VAL A 282 2.65 8.05 19.98
CA VAL A 282 1.67 6.95 19.92
C VAL A 282 2.20 5.72 20.65
N GLU A 283 3.44 5.32 20.40
CA GLU A 283 4.10 4.23 21.13
C GLU A 283 4.27 4.53 22.62
N ALA A 284 4.65 5.77 22.98
CA ALA A 284 4.77 6.19 24.37
C ALA A 284 3.43 6.16 25.12
N ALA A 285 2.30 6.25 24.42
CA ALA A 285 0.96 6.08 24.98
C ALA A 285 0.55 4.60 25.15
N GLY A 286 1.42 3.64 24.76
CA GLY A 286 1.17 2.21 24.86
C GLY A 286 0.38 1.62 23.70
N ILE A 287 0.27 2.33 22.59
CA ILE A 287 -0.32 1.86 21.33
C ILE A 287 0.73 1.07 20.56
N THR A 288 0.35 -0.04 19.97
CA THR A 288 1.22 -0.82 19.08
C THR A 288 1.18 -0.25 17.68
N LEU A 289 2.35 0.04 17.10
CA LEU A 289 2.45 0.44 15.70
C LEU A 289 2.66 -0.78 14.81
N TYR A 290 2.02 -0.74 13.65
CA TYR A 290 2.20 -1.66 12.55
C TYR A 290 2.55 -0.85 11.30
N ALA A 291 3.61 -1.22 10.61
CA ALA A 291 4.12 -0.50 9.44
C ALA A 291 4.38 -1.46 8.26
N PRO A 292 3.33 -2.18 7.76
CA PRO A 292 3.52 -3.04 6.60
C PRO A 292 3.98 -2.21 5.40
N GLN A 293 5.01 -2.71 4.72
CA GLN A 293 5.58 -2.04 3.56
C GLN A 293 4.64 -2.12 2.36
N THR A 294 4.51 -1.03 1.63
CA THR A 294 3.77 -0.99 0.37
C THR A 294 4.67 -1.50 -0.76
N ARG A 295 4.37 -2.70 -1.24
CA ARG A 295 5.05 -3.25 -2.42
C ARG A 295 4.58 -2.57 -3.68
N GLY A 296 5.50 -2.25 -4.59
CA GLY A 296 5.18 -1.65 -5.88
C GLY A 296 6.15 -0.57 -6.29
N VAL A 297 5.65 0.49 -6.93
CA VAL A 297 6.43 1.65 -7.35
C VAL A 297 6.56 2.63 -6.20
N ASN A 298 7.79 2.97 -5.83
CA ASN A 298 8.14 3.84 -4.72
C ASN A 298 7.60 5.26 -4.84
N ASN A 299 7.53 5.98 -3.70
CA ASN A 299 7.43 7.43 -3.71
C ASN A 299 8.60 8.01 -4.49
N SER A 300 8.29 8.66 -5.59
CA SER A 300 9.28 9.13 -6.54
C SER A 300 8.81 10.36 -7.32
N LEU A 301 9.78 11.09 -7.88
CA LEU A 301 9.52 12.15 -8.85
C LEU A 301 9.71 11.58 -10.26
N SER A 302 8.63 11.43 -11.01
CA SER A 302 8.66 11.16 -12.44
C SER A 302 9.09 12.44 -13.19
N ILE A 303 10.15 12.38 -14.00
CA ILE A 303 10.64 13.50 -14.79
C ILE A 303 10.01 13.45 -16.18
N ARG A 304 9.19 14.44 -16.50
CA ARG A 304 8.47 14.53 -17.77
C ARG A 304 9.35 15.14 -18.85
N PHE A 305 10.26 14.35 -19.39
CA PHE A 305 11.35 14.73 -20.28
C PHE A 305 10.92 15.34 -21.62
N THR A 306 9.64 15.30 -21.95
CA THR A 306 9.07 16.05 -23.09
C THR A 306 9.00 17.56 -22.81
N ASN A 307 9.16 17.98 -21.54
CA ASN A 307 9.36 19.39 -21.20
C ASN A 307 10.78 19.83 -21.61
N PRO A 308 10.92 20.97 -22.35
CA PRO A 308 12.22 21.45 -22.84
C PRO A 308 13.27 21.68 -21.75
N LEU A 309 12.88 22.03 -20.51
CA LEU A 309 13.81 22.30 -19.41
C LEU A 309 14.53 21.04 -18.94
N VAL A 310 13.88 19.88 -19.04
CA VAL A 310 14.40 18.58 -18.57
C VAL A 310 14.57 17.55 -19.70
N SER A 311 14.53 17.99 -20.96
CA SER A 311 14.70 17.12 -22.13
C SER A 311 16.14 16.61 -22.31
N ASP A 312 17.14 17.38 -21.88
CA ASP A 312 18.55 16.98 -21.90
C ASP A 312 18.83 15.97 -20.77
N LEU A 313 19.39 14.80 -21.12
CA LEU A 313 19.74 13.76 -20.15
C LEU A 313 20.62 14.28 -19.01
N ARG A 314 21.58 15.16 -19.31
CA ARG A 314 22.48 15.74 -18.31
C ARG A 314 21.74 16.55 -17.27
N VAL A 315 20.69 17.27 -17.67
CA VAL A 315 19.83 18.00 -16.71
C VAL A 315 19.09 17.01 -15.80
N ARG A 316 18.53 15.92 -16.36
CA ARG A 316 17.86 14.90 -15.54
C ARG A 316 18.83 14.21 -14.58
N GLN A 317 20.03 13.85 -15.05
CA GLN A 317 21.09 13.29 -14.19
C GLN A 317 21.54 14.27 -13.11
N ALA A 318 21.56 15.56 -13.40
CA ALA A 318 21.85 16.59 -12.42
C ALA A 318 20.75 16.68 -11.34
N LEU A 319 19.46 16.53 -11.71
CA LEU A 319 18.37 16.48 -10.74
C LEU A 319 18.48 15.25 -9.82
N VAL A 320 18.80 14.07 -10.39
CA VAL A 320 19.05 12.84 -9.62
C VAL A 320 20.21 13.05 -8.65
N ALA A 321 21.35 13.56 -9.11
CA ALA A 321 22.53 13.78 -8.26
C ALA A 321 22.36 14.97 -7.28
N GLY A 322 21.40 15.87 -7.52
CA GLY A 322 21.13 17.03 -6.69
C GLY A 322 20.14 16.81 -5.55
N ILE A 323 19.45 15.67 -5.50
CA ILE A 323 18.51 15.34 -4.44
C ILE A 323 19.11 14.27 -3.53
N ASN A 324 19.15 14.56 -2.23
CA ASN A 324 19.61 13.66 -1.17
C ASN A 324 18.43 12.98 -0.49
N SER A 325 18.04 11.81 -1.00
CA SER A 325 16.93 11.03 -0.44
C SER A 325 17.20 10.53 0.97
N GLU A 326 18.47 10.25 1.33
CA GLU A 326 18.86 9.89 2.70
C GLU A 326 18.54 11.03 3.68
N GLU A 327 18.95 12.26 3.37
CA GLU A 327 18.66 13.44 4.21
C GLU A 327 17.15 13.71 4.31
N ILE A 328 16.39 13.47 3.23
CA ILE A 328 14.92 13.59 3.24
C ILE A 328 14.33 12.60 4.24
N VAL A 329 14.73 11.32 4.17
CA VAL A 329 14.23 10.28 5.08
C VAL A 329 14.66 10.57 6.52
N GLU A 330 15.92 10.84 6.77
CA GLU A 330 16.44 11.12 8.13
C GLU A 330 15.82 12.36 8.78
N THR A 331 15.42 13.36 7.97
CA THR A 331 14.89 14.64 8.49
C THR A 331 13.38 14.59 8.74
N ILE A 332 12.64 13.87 7.88
CA ILE A 332 11.16 13.98 7.80
C ILE A 332 10.48 12.73 8.34
N PHE A 333 11.10 11.56 8.20
CA PHE A 333 10.48 10.27 8.46
C PHE A 333 11.12 9.53 9.65
N THR A 334 10.68 8.31 9.90
CA THR A 334 11.20 7.39 10.90
C THR A 334 11.88 6.20 10.22
N ASP A 335 12.45 5.30 11.04
CA ASP A 335 13.06 4.04 10.55
C ASP A 335 12.06 3.12 9.81
N ASN A 336 10.77 3.39 9.92
CA ASN A 336 9.73 2.67 9.16
C ASN A 336 9.75 2.99 7.66
N TYR A 337 10.39 4.09 7.25
CA TYR A 337 10.45 4.58 5.87
C TYR A 337 11.86 4.39 5.28
N PRO A 338 12.16 3.26 4.63
CA PRO A 338 13.46 3.08 3.98
C PRO A 338 13.71 4.08 2.85
N VAL A 339 14.98 4.40 2.62
CA VAL A 339 15.38 5.15 1.40
C VAL A 339 15.14 4.27 0.19
N ALA A 340 14.49 4.80 -0.83
CA ALA A 340 14.24 4.06 -2.08
C ALA A 340 15.52 3.95 -2.90
N THR A 341 15.87 2.75 -3.30
CA THR A 341 17.07 2.43 -4.09
C THR A 341 16.77 2.02 -5.52
N SER A 342 15.49 2.05 -5.92
CA SER A 342 15.03 1.80 -7.29
C SER A 342 13.63 2.40 -7.51
N ALA A 343 13.13 2.32 -8.73
CA ALA A 343 11.74 2.64 -9.05
C ALA A 343 10.75 1.71 -8.33
N LEU A 344 11.13 0.43 -8.10
CA LEU A 344 10.36 -0.53 -7.30
C LEU A 344 10.86 -0.55 -5.86
N SER A 345 9.95 -0.84 -4.90
CA SER A 345 10.34 -1.06 -3.50
C SER A 345 11.14 -2.35 -3.35
N ALA A 346 12.04 -2.41 -2.38
CA ALA A 346 12.94 -3.54 -2.15
C ALA A 346 12.20 -4.86 -1.88
N THR A 347 10.95 -4.77 -1.40
CA THR A 347 10.08 -5.92 -1.14
C THR A 347 9.17 -6.28 -2.32
N ALA A 348 9.18 -5.49 -3.40
CA ALA A 348 8.36 -5.76 -4.59
C ALA A 348 8.95 -6.90 -5.44
N PRO A 349 8.10 -7.73 -6.09
CA PRO A 349 8.58 -8.68 -7.08
C PRO A 349 9.40 -7.98 -8.17
N GLY A 350 10.53 -8.58 -8.55
CA GLY A 350 11.38 -8.06 -9.62
C GLY A 350 12.20 -6.82 -9.27
N TYR A 351 12.27 -6.44 -8.00
CA TYR A 351 13.16 -5.37 -7.55
C TYR A 351 14.60 -5.61 -7.97
N LYS A 352 15.26 -4.54 -8.39
CA LYS A 352 16.69 -4.46 -8.65
C LYS A 352 17.26 -3.25 -7.94
N ASP A 353 18.39 -3.43 -7.24
CA ASP A 353 19.10 -2.32 -6.60
C ASP A 353 19.79 -1.43 -7.64
N GLU A 354 19.36 -0.17 -7.70
CA GLU A 354 19.90 0.89 -8.57
C GLU A 354 20.60 2.00 -7.75
N SER A 355 20.90 1.76 -6.47
CA SER A 355 21.52 2.75 -5.56
C SER A 355 22.78 3.40 -6.11
N ALA A 356 23.56 2.67 -6.90
CA ALA A 356 24.75 3.20 -7.56
C ALA A 356 24.45 4.36 -8.55
N SER A 357 23.26 4.38 -9.15
CA SER A 357 22.79 5.42 -10.06
C SER A 357 22.19 6.62 -9.33
N LEU A 358 21.83 6.46 -8.06
CA LEU A 358 21.09 7.43 -7.24
C LEU A 358 21.98 8.20 -6.24
N THR A 359 23.29 8.14 -6.42
CA THR A 359 24.24 8.78 -5.50
C THR A 359 24.09 10.30 -5.52
N TYR A 360 23.85 10.88 -4.32
CA TYR A 360 23.88 12.32 -4.10
C TYR A 360 25.29 12.88 -4.34
N ASP A 361 25.44 13.77 -5.29
CA ASP A 361 26.71 14.43 -5.63
C ASP A 361 26.41 15.81 -6.24
N PRO A 362 26.29 16.86 -5.40
CA PRO A 362 25.95 18.20 -5.89
C PRO A 362 27.06 18.83 -6.75
N ASP A 363 28.32 18.39 -6.64
CA ASP A 363 29.39 18.88 -7.49
C ASP A 363 29.24 18.30 -8.90
N LYS A 364 29.00 16.99 -9.02
CA LYS A 364 28.65 16.34 -10.28
C LYS A 364 27.39 16.96 -10.91
N ALA A 365 26.39 17.27 -10.11
CA ALA A 365 25.16 17.91 -10.59
C ALA A 365 25.44 19.28 -11.22
N ARG A 366 26.28 20.11 -10.58
CA ARG A 366 26.71 21.40 -11.13
C ARG A 366 27.49 21.25 -12.44
N ASP A 367 28.42 20.30 -12.50
CA ASP A 367 29.22 20.02 -13.70
C ASP A 367 28.32 19.59 -14.87
N LEU A 368 27.34 18.72 -14.64
CA LEU A 368 26.37 18.28 -15.64
C LEU A 368 25.52 19.45 -16.19
N LEU A 369 25.10 20.36 -15.31
CA LEU A 369 24.35 21.56 -15.71
C LEU A 369 25.23 22.51 -16.54
N ASP A 370 26.53 22.70 -16.17
CA ASP A 370 27.49 23.50 -16.94
C ASP A 370 27.71 22.88 -18.32
N GLU A 371 27.92 21.56 -18.43
CA GLU A 371 28.04 20.83 -19.68
C GLU A 371 26.78 20.92 -20.56
N ALA A 372 25.60 20.97 -19.93
CA ALA A 372 24.33 21.18 -20.63
C ALA A 372 24.12 22.64 -21.08
N GLY A 373 25.02 23.56 -20.68
CA GLY A 373 24.98 24.97 -21.04
C GLY A 373 24.10 25.85 -20.14
N TRP A 374 23.78 25.38 -18.95
CA TRP A 374 23.08 26.15 -17.92
C TRP A 374 24.11 26.88 -17.06
N VAL A 375 24.15 28.21 -17.12
CA VAL A 375 25.10 29.06 -16.39
C VAL A 375 24.40 29.73 -15.19
N GLU A 376 25.14 29.94 -14.11
CA GLU A 376 24.61 30.62 -12.93
C GLU A 376 24.18 32.05 -13.25
N GLY A 377 22.91 32.36 -12.96
CA GLY A 377 22.30 33.68 -13.09
C GLY A 377 22.63 34.61 -11.91
N ALA A 378 22.19 35.86 -11.99
CA ALA A 378 22.50 36.88 -10.97
C ALA A 378 21.81 36.63 -9.61
N ASP A 379 20.73 35.84 -9.61
CA ASP A 379 19.96 35.44 -8.43
C ASP A 379 20.33 34.05 -7.89
N GLY A 380 21.36 33.43 -8.46
CA GLY A 380 21.81 32.08 -8.11
C GLY A 380 21.08 30.97 -8.86
N ILE A 381 20.02 31.28 -9.61
CA ILE A 381 19.32 30.31 -10.46
C ILE A 381 20.01 30.23 -11.82
N ARG A 382 20.20 29.01 -12.32
CA ARG A 382 20.86 28.77 -13.62
C ARG A 382 19.96 29.18 -14.77
N GLU A 383 20.57 29.79 -15.80
CA GLU A 383 19.90 30.25 -17.00
C GLU A 383 20.57 29.71 -18.26
N LYS A 384 19.75 29.47 -19.29
CA LYS A 384 20.21 29.12 -20.64
C LYS A 384 19.35 29.87 -21.65
N ASP A 385 20.03 30.61 -22.58
CA ASP A 385 19.36 31.41 -23.62
C ASP A 385 18.29 32.39 -23.07
N GLY A 386 18.51 32.94 -21.85
CA GLY A 386 17.60 33.85 -21.19
C GLY A 386 16.40 33.16 -20.50
N THR A 387 16.40 31.85 -20.39
CA THR A 387 15.37 31.04 -19.68
C THR A 387 15.96 30.49 -18.40
N ALA A 388 15.33 30.77 -17.26
CA ALA A 388 15.73 30.22 -15.97
C ALA A 388 15.36 28.74 -15.84
N LEU A 389 16.22 27.95 -15.17
CA LEU A 389 15.94 26.54 -14.85
C LEU A 389 15.00 26.49 -13.62
N SER A 390 13.72 26.71 -13.90
CA SER A 390 12.65 26.79 -12.90
C SER A 390 11.59 25.74 -13.23
N LEU A 391 11.41 24.78 -12.31
CA LEU A 391 10.54 23.61 -12.45
C LEU A 391 9.37 23.70 -11.48
N ASP A 392 8.21 23.29 -11.92
CA ASP A 392 7.00 23.22 -11.08
C ASP A 392 6.72 21.76 -10.67
N VAL A 393 6.31 21.57 -9.42
CA VAL A 393 5.82 20.30 -8.88
C VAL A 393 4.62 20.56 -7.98
N TYR A 394 3.59 19.70 -8.06
CA TYR A 394 2.45 19.77 -7.16
C TYR A 394 2.63 18.85 -5.95
N VAL A 395 2.19 19.32 -4.78
CA VAL A 395 2.02 18.46 -3.60
C VAL A 395 1.06 17.31 -3.96
N ALA A 396 1.48 16.08 -3.72
CA ALA A 396 0.66 14.89 -3.93
C ALA A 396 -0.11 14.58 -2.65
N ALA A 397 -1.33 15.08 -2.53
CA ALA A 397 -2.14 14.98 -1.31
C ALA A 397 -2.29 13.55 -0.74
N PRO A 398 -2.33 12.47 -1.55
CA PRO A 398 -2.39 11.11 -1.02
C PRO A 398 -1.08 10.61 -0.39
N GLN A 399 0.08 11.22 -0.73
CA GLN A 399 1.38 10.76 -0.25
C GLN A 399 1.71 11.40 1.11
N PRO A 400 2.20 10.61 2.09
CA PRO A 400 2.54 11.14 3.40
C PRO A 400 3.64 12.20 3.28
N LEU A 401 3.46 13.30 4.00
CA LEU A 401 4.43 14.40 4.11
C LEU A 401 5.00 14.91 2.76
N SER A 402 4.20 14.80 1.68
CA SER A 402 4.60 15.22 0.33
C SER A 402 5.08 16.67 0.26
N GLN A 403 4.41 17.59 0.98
CA GLN A 403 4.80 18.99 1.00
C GLN A 403 6.20 19.16 1.60
N GLN A 404 6.46 18.59 2.77
CA GLN A 404 7.74 18.67 3.48
C GLN A 404 8.87 18.04 2.66
N THR A 405 8.60 16.88 2.04
CA THR A 405 9.53 16.19 1.15
C THR A 405 9.94 17.07 -0.04
N LEU A 406 8.96 17.67 -0.71
CA LEU A 406 9.21 18.54 -1.87
C LEU A 406 9.87 19.87 -1.49
N GLU A 407 9.57 20.41 -0.32
CA GLU A 407 10.22 21.64 0.19
C GLU A 407 11.70 21.39 0.51
N LEU A 408 12.05 20.24 1.10
CA LEU A 408 13.46 19.88 1.32
C LEU A 408 14.19 19.61 0.00
N ALA A 409 13.58 18.87 -0.92
CA ALA A 409 14.13 18.69 -2.27
C ALA A 409 14.32 20.02 -3.00
N SER A 410 13.43 21.00 -2.81
CA SER A 410 13.58 22.36 -3.36
C SER A 410 14.80 23.09 -2.80
N GLN A 411 15.09 22.95 -1.51
CA GLN A 411 16.29 23.54 -0.90
C GLN A 411 17.56 22.91 -1.47
N GLN A 412 17.61 21.58 -1.57
CA GLN A 412 18.75 20.85 -2.12
C GLN A 412 19.01 21.21 -3.60
N LEU A 413 17.95 21.32 -4.40
CA LEU A 413 18.06 21.73 -5.81
C LEU A 413 18.49 23.20 -5.96
N ALA A 414 18.12 24.09 -5.03
CA ALA A 414 18.59 25.47 -5.03
C ALA A 414 20.11 25.56 -4.86
N ASP A 415 20.74 24.65 -4.10
CA ASP A 415 22.21 24.58 -3.92
C ASP A 415 22.98 24.28 -5.21
N ILE A 416 22.30 23.71 -6.20
CA ILE A 416 22.88 23.47 -7.54
C ILE A 416 22.36 24.47 -8.59
N GLY A 417 21.59 25.47 -8.18
CA GLY A 417 21.07 26.54 -9.05
C GLY A 417 19.80 26.15 -9.81
N VAL A 418 19.02 25.18 -9.34
CA VAL A 418 17.72 24.79 -9.91
C VAL A 418 16.62 25.30 -8.97
N GLN A 419 15.66 26.05 -9.51
CA GLN A 419 14.49 26.48 -8.78
C GLN A 419 13.39 25.43 -8.88
N LEU A 420 12.94 24.86 -7.76
CA LEU A 420 11.76 24.00 -7.68
C LEU A 420 10.62 24.74 -7.00
N ASN A 421 9.52 24.96 -7.73
CA ASN A 421 8.32 25.62 -7.22
C ASN A 421 7.31 24.59 -6.74
N VAL A 422 7.19 24.42 -5.44
CA VAL A 422 6.21 23.53 -4.82
C VAL A 422 4.84 24.21 -4.81
N LYS A 423 3.86 23.62 -5.48
CA LYS A 423 2.51 24.14 -5.63
C LYS A 423 1.51 23.35 -4.81
N PRO A 424 0.57 24.00 -4.10
CA PRO A 424 -0.51 23.29 -3.41
C PRO A 424 -1.44 22.61 -4.42
N ALA A 425 -1.94 21.43 -4.07
CA ALA A 425 -2.90 20.67 -4.88
C ALA A 425 -4.32 21.23 -4.68
N ASP A 426 -4.61 22.46 -5.18
CA ASP A 426 -6.02 22.88 -5.28
C ASP A 426 -6.70 22.14 -6.44
N ALA A 427 -7.93 21.66 -6.20
CA ALA A 427 -8.61 20.75 -7.11
C ALA A 427 -8.85 21.30 -8.53
N GLY A 428 -8.89 22.63 -8.70
CA GLY A 428 -9.19 23.26 -9.98
C GLY A 428 -7.98 23.31 -10.92
N SER A 429 -6.84 23.78 -10.43
CA SER A 429 -5.60 23.91 -11.22
C SER A 429 -4.88 22.56 -11.34
N TYR A 430 -4.84 21.77 -10.26
CA TYR A 430 -4.18 20.47 -10.23
C TYR A 430 -4.65 19.54 -11.35
N ALA A 431 -5.97 19.29 -11.46
CA ALA A 431 -6.52 18.35 -12.44
C ALA A 431 -6.23 18.73 -13.90
N ALA A 432 -6.10 20.04 -14.18
CA ALA A 432 -5.78 20.55 -15.52
C ALA A 432 -4.27 20.48 -15.79
N ASP A 433 -3.45 20.90 -14.82
CA ASP A 433 -2.01 21.11 -15.01
C ASP A 433 -1.20 19.82 -14.97
N ILE A 434 -1.62 18.81 -14.18
CA ILE A 434 -0.90 17.53 -14.11
C ILE A 434 -0.89 16.73 -15.41
N LYS A 435 -1.77 17.06 -16.35
CA LYS A 435 -1.85 16.44 -17.68
C LYS A 435 -0.98 17.16 -18.72
N ASP A 436 -0.35 18.28 -18.37
CA ASP A 436 0.47 19.07 -19.25
C ASP A 436 1.95 19.03 -18.78
N PRO A 437 2.84 18.36 -19.51
CA PRO A 437 4.26 18.28 -19.12
C PRO A 437 4.95 19.66 -19.13
N LEU A 438 4.43 20.65 -19.86
CA LEU A 438 5.00 22.00 -19.87
C LEU A 438 4.72 22.76 -18.57
N LYS A 439 3.63 22.39 -17.87
CA LYS A 439 3.23 23.00 -16.61
C LYS A 439 3.70 22.21 -15.38
N THR A 440 3.87 20.91 -15.55
CA THR A 440 4.25 20.01 -14.45
C THR A 440 5.39 19.12 -14.93
N PRO A 441 6.62 19.64 -15.01
CA PRO A 441 7.79 18.86 -15.45
C PRO A 441 8.20 17.75 -14.48
N LEU A 442 7.82 17.85 -13.22
CA LEU A 442 8.01 16.81 -12.20
C LEU A 442 6.67 16.39 -11.62
N TYR A 443 6.51 15.08 -11.36
CA TYR A 443 5.28 14.52 -10.82
C TYR A 443 5.58 13.55 -9.67
N HIS A 444 5.12 13.90 -8.47
CA HIS A 444 5.27 13.06 -7.28
C HIS A 444 4.14 12.05 -7.21
N SER A 445 4.48 10.76 -7.17
CA SER A 445 3.51 9.66 -7.10
C SER A 445 4.13 8.36 -6.59
N MET A 446 3.27 7.43 -6.18
CA MET A 446 3.58 6.04 -5.88
C MET A 446 2.42 5.14 -6.33
N VAL A 447 2.64 3.83 -6.40
CA VAL A 447 1.58 2.82 -6.64
C VAL A 447 1.89 1.55 -5.86
N GLY A 448 0.96 1.18 -4.98
CA GLY A 448 1.01 -0.10 -4.26
C GLY A 448 0.33 -1.21 -5.06
N ARG A 449 1.12 -2.16 -5.57
CA ARG A 449 0.66 -3.43 -6.16
C ARG A 449 1.81 -4.44 -6.20
N ALA A 450 1.59 -5.63 -5.66
CA ALA A 450 2.62 -6.64 -5.46
C ALA A 450 2.73 -7.60 -6.67
N ASP A 451 2.86 -7.03 -7.88
CA ASP A 451 3.07 -7.76 -9.13
C ASP A 451 4.07 -7.06 -10.05
N LEU A 452 4.59 -7.81 -11.03
CA LEU A 452 5.56 -7.29 -12.00
C LEU A 452 4.95 -6.31 -13.02
N ASP A 453 3.63 -6.34 -13.25
CA ASP A 453 2.98 -5.45 -14.21
C ASP A 453 2.73 -4.05 -13.64
N VAL A 454 2.97 -3.83 -12.34
CA VAL A 454 2.83 -2.52 -11.70
C VAL A 454 3.68 -1.46 -12.40
N ILE A 455 4.91 -1.82 -12.82
CA ILE A 455 5.82 -0.91 -13.50
C ILE A 455 5.27 -0.50 -14.88
N LYS A 456 4.63 -1.44 -15.60
CA LYS A 456 3.93 -1.14 -16.86
C LYS A 456 2.73 -0.22 -16.62
N SER A 457 1.92 -0.49 -15.60
CA SER A 457 0.78 0.36 -15.25
C SER A 457 1.19 1.80 -14.98
N GLN A 458 2.37 2.02 -14.40
CA GLN A 458 2.86 3.35 -14.03
C GLN A 458 3.43 4.12 -15.23
N TYR A 459 4.22 3.47 -16.09
CA TYR A 459 5.07 4.18 -17.06
C TYR A 459 4.69 3.99 -18.53
N HIS A 460 3.94 2.93 -18.89
CA HIS A 460 3.58 2.67 -20.29
C HIS A 460 2.66 3.77 -20.86
N THR A 461 2.87 4.16 -22.13
CA THR A 461 2.16 5.29 -22.77
C THR A 461 0.64 5.11 -22.83
N LYS A 462 0.13 3.87 -22.86
CA LYS A 462 -1.31 3.55 -22.89
C LYS A 462 -1.93 3.36 -21.50
N ASN A 463 -1.13 3.39 -20.42
CA ASN A 463 -1.58 3.26 -19.04
C ASN A 463 -1.56 4.63 -18.33
N ARG A 464 -1.17 4.70 -17.06
CA ARG A 464 -1.10 5.98 -16.32
C ARG A 464 -0.13 6.97 -16.94
N ASN A 465 0.97 6.47 -17.50
CA ASN A 465 1.99 7.28 -18.17
C ASN A 465 2.40 8.51 -17.34
N THR A 466 2.89 8.30 -16.12
CA THR A 466 3.25 9.40 -15.20
C THR A 466 4.37 10.28 -15.75
N LEU A 467 5.19 9.73 -16.66
CA LEU A 467 6.22 10.46 -17.40
C LEU A 467 5.64 11.38 -18.47
N LEU A 468 4.38 11.22 -18.85
CA LEU A 468 3.77 11.80 -20.05
C LEU A 468 4.70 11.64 -21.27
N SER A 469 5.29 10.47 -21.36
CA SER A 469 6.28 10.11 -22.37
C SER A 469 5.64 9.59 -23.65
N ASN A 470 6.49 9.50 -24.68
CA ASN A 470 6.21 8.80 -25.94
C ASN A 470 7.42 7.93 -26.33
N ASP A 471 8.13 7.40 -25.32
CA ASP A 471 9.31 6.57 -25.51
C ASP A 471 8.90 5.14 -25.90
N ALA A 472 9.03 4.84 -27.20
CA ALA A 472 8.66 3.53 -27.74
C ALA A 472 9.56 2.41 -27.24
N HIS A 473 10.83 2.70 -26.87
CA HIS A 473 11.72 1.68 -26.34
C HIS A 473 11.35 1.30 -24.90
N LEU A 474 10.97 2.28 -24.08
CA LEU A 474 10.40 2.00 -22.75
C LEU A 474 9.12 1.15 -22.87
N ASP A 475 8.22 1.49 -23.79
CA ASP A 475 7.01 0.71 -24.03
C ASP A 475 7.33 -0.73 -24.43
N GLU A 476 8.33 -0.96 -25.33
CA GLU A 476 8.78 -2.30 -25.71
C GLU A 476 9.31 -3.11 -24.52
N LEU A 477 10.10 -2.51 -23.63
CA LEU A 477 10.60 -3.17 -22.42
C LEU A 477 9.46 -3.53 -21.47
N LEU A 478 8.51 -2.62 -21.25
CA LEU A 478 7.34 -2.84 -20.39
C LEU A 478 6.39 -3.91 -20.95
N GLU A 479 6.20 -3.94 -22.27
CA GLU A 479 5.41 -4.98 -22.94
C GLU A 479 6.11 -6.34 -22.87
N ALA A 480 7.47 -6.38 -22.91
CA ALA A 480 8.22 -7.62 -22.76
C ALA A 480 8.06 -8.23 -21.35
N VAL A 481 7.99 -7.43 -20.28
CA VAL A 481 7.65 -7.93 -18.92
C VAL A 481 6.26 -8.54 -18.89
N ALA A 482 5.29 -7.84 -19.45
CA ALA A 482 3.89 -8.26 -19.39
C ALA A 482 3.58 -9.51 -20.26
N ALA A 483 4.40 -9.80 -21.26
CA ALA A 483 4.21 -10.92 -22.17
C ALA A 483 5.07 -12.16 -21.84
N GLU A 484 6.05 -12.06 -20.95
CA GLU A 484 6.97 -13.16 -20.61
C GLU A 484 6.30 -14.16 -19.65
N ALA A 485 6.05 -15.39 -20.14
CA ALA A 485 5.41 -16.43 -19.36
C ALA A 485 6.37 -17.20 -18.43
N ASP A 486 7.66 -17.19 -18.72
CA ASP A 486 8.69 -17.80 -17.87
C ASP A 486 8.99 -16.88 -16.68
N PRO A 487 8.74 -17.31 -15.42
CA PRO A 487 8.89 -16.44 -14.25
C PRO A 487 10.29 -15.85 -14.08
N ASP A 488 11.34 -16.66 -14.30
CA ASP A 488 12.72 -16.21 -14.12
C ASP A 488 13.11 -15.14 -15.17
N LYS A 489 12.72 -15.37 -16.42
CA LYS A 489 12.95 -14.38 -17.47
C LYS A 489 12.11 -13.11 -17.27
N ARG A 490 10.92 -13.25 -16.70
CA ARG A 490 10.07 -12.10 -16.39
C ARG A 490 10.73 -11.19 -15.35
N LEU A 491 11.42 -11.77 -14.35
CA LEU A 491 12.25 -11.01 -13.40
C LEU A 491 13.43 -10.31 -14.11
N GLU A 492 14.11 -10.99 -15.04
CA GLU A 492 15.18 -10.39 -15.86
C GLU A 492 14.65 -9.20 -16.67
N ARG A 493 13.47 -9.33 -17.30
CA ARG A 493 12.82 -8.23 -18.04
C ARG A 493 12.47 -7.04 -17.14
N SER A 494 12.00 -7.31 -15.90
CA SER A 494 11.75 -6.23 -14.93
C SER A 494 13.03 -5.48 -14.57
N ALA A 495 14.16 -6.18 -14.45
CA ALA A 495 15.46 -5.56 -14.24
C ALA A 495 15.88 -4.66 -15.42
N ASP A 496 15.70 -5.12 -16.68
CA ASP A 496 15.98 -4.33 -17.88
C ASP A 496 15.21 -2.98 -17.89
N VAL A 497 13.95 -2.99 -17.41
CA VAL A 497 13.14 -1.76 -17.29
C VAL A 497 13.74 -0.81 -16.25
N GLN A 498 14.14 -1.32 -15.08
CA GLN A 498 14.70 -0.50 -14.01
C GLN A 498 16.04 0.09 -14.41
N ASP A 499 16.91 -0.69 -15.07
CA ASP A 499 18.14 -0.19 -15.68
C ASP A 499 17.86 0.99 -16.62
N TYR A 500 16.90 0.82 -17.53
CA TYR A 500 16.59 1.86 -18.51
C TYR A 500 16.02 3.12 -17.86
N LEU A 501 15.13 2.98 -16.87
CA LEU A 501 14.61 4.14 -16.12
C LEU A 501 15.73 4.90 -15.42
N ALA A 502 16.71 4.20 -14.84
CA ALA A 502 17.87 4.77 -14.16
C ALA A 502 18.86 5.40 -15.16
N GLU A 503 19.22 4.71 -16.25
CA GLU A 503 20.11 5.21 -17.30
C GLU A 503 19.58 6.50 -17.95
N GLN A 504 18.27 6.56 -18.20
CA GLN A 504 17.61 7.74 -18.75
C GLN A 504 17.30 8.82 -17.72
N ALA A 505 17.53 8.54 -16.43
CA ALA A 505 17.18 9.41 -15.31
C ALA A 505 15.71 9.88 -15.43
N TYR A 506 14.78 8.95 -15.66
CA TYR A 506 13.36 9.26 -15.80
C TYR A 506 12.63 9.37 -14.47
N VAL A 507 13.19 8.77 -13.42
CA VAL A 507 12.60 8.70 -12.09
C VAL A 507 13.64 9.04 -11.04
N ILE A 508 13.27 9.82 -10.04
CA ILE A 508 14.05 10.05 -8.82
C ILE A 508 13.30 9.34 -7.68
N PRO A 509 13.70 8.13 -7.29
CA PRO A 509 13.17 7.46 -6.12
C PRO A 509 13.52 8.24 -4.85
N LEU A 510 12.57 8.38 -3.93
CA LEU A 510 12.74 9.14 -2.69
C LEU A 510 12.75 8.23 -1.47
N PHE A 511 11.63 7.58 -1.20
CA PHE A 511 11.47 6.67 -0.05
C PHE A 511 10.47 5.56 -0.35
N GLU A 512 10.59 4.46 0.39
CA GLU A 512 9.59 3.40 0.42
C GLU A 512 8.52 3.74 1.44
N GLU A 513 7.25 3.61 1.06
CA GLU A 513 6.13 4.00 1.91
C GLU A 513 5.57 2.81 2.68
N PRO A 514 5.63 2.79 4.02
CA PRO A 514 4.80 1.91 4.82
C PRO A 514 3.38 2.44 4.91
N GLN A 515 2.43 1.57 5.19
CA GLN A 515 1.13 1.99 5.70
C GLN A 515 1.17 1.92 7.22
N VAL A 516 1.20 3.07 7.91
CA VAL A 516 1.37 3.07 9.36
C VAL A 516 0.02 3.09 10.07
N TYR A 517 -0.17 2.07 10.91
CA TYR A 517 -1.35 1.87 11.74
C TYR A 517 -0.98 1.88 13.21
N GLY A 518 -1.89 2.39 14.04
CA GLY A 518 -1.80 2.27 15.49
C GLY A 518 -2.97 1.47 16.03
N ALA A 519 -2.72 0.49 16.89
CA ALA A 519 -3.76 -0.33 17.52
C ALA A 519 -3.59 -0.40 19.03
N ALA A 520 -4.70 -0.35 19.76
CA ALA A 520 -4.71 -0.57 21.19
C ALA A 520 -4.20 -1.99 21.51
N PRO A 521 -3.47 -2.19 22.61
CA PRO A 521 -2.81 -3.49 22.92
C PRO A 521 -3.73 -4.69 23.00
N TYR A 522 -5.02 -4.47 23.23
CA TYR A 522 -6.04 -5.52 23.29
C TYR A 522 -6.63 -5.88 21.89
N VAL A 523 -6.29 -5.15 20.84
CA VAL A 523 -6.63 -5.53 19.45
C VAL A 523 -5.62 -6.54 18.98
N LYS A 524 -6.08 -7.73 18.63
CA LYS A 524 -5.25 -8.88 18.24
C LYS A 524 -5.63 -9.37 16.86
N GLY A 525 -4.82 -10.25 16.26
CA GLY A 525 -5.07 -10.83 14.94
C GLY A 525 -5.04 -9.80 13.81
N ILE A 526 -4.26 -8.72 13.95
CA ILE A 526 -4.13 -7.70 12.91
C ILE A 526 -3.25 -8.26 11.79
N GLU A 527 -3.82 -8.34 10.61
CA GLU A 527 -3.15 -8.79 9.40
C GLU A 527 -3.37 -7.81 8.25
N PHE A 528 -2.52 -7.93 7.24
CA PHE A 528 -2.53 -7.06 6.07
C PHE A 528 -2.37 -7.88 4.80
N GLU A 529 -3.02 -7.45 3.73
CA GLU A 529 -2.73 -7.98 2.41
C GLU A 529 -1.35 -7.53 1.91
N SER A 530 -0.92 -8.05 0.78
CA SER A 530 0.45 -7.90 0.26
C SER A 530 0.94 -6.47 0.00
N VAL A 531 0.06 -5.45 0.03
CA VAL A 531 0.41 -4.03 -0.09
C VAL A 531 -0.01 -3.19 1.12
N GLY A 532 -0.25 -3.84 2.26
CA GLY A 532 -0.44 -3.18 3.55
C GLY A 532 -1.86 -2.67 3.83
N ARG A 533 -2.90 -3.14 3.13
CA ARG A 533 -4.29 -2.85 3.51
C ARG A 533 -4.76 -3.81 4.58
N PRO A 534 -5.58 -3.37 5.57
CA PRO A 534 -5.97 -4.22 6.68
C PRO A 534 -7.01 -5.27 6.25
N THR A 535 -6.88 -6.48 6.78
CA THR A 535 -7.94 -7.47 6.86
C THR A 535 -8.48 -7.49 8.27
N PHE A 536 -9.80 -7.59 8.44
CA PHE A 536 -10.40 -7.64 9.76
C PHE A 536 -10.90 -9.05 10.10
N TYR A 537 -10.71 -10.02 9.23
CA TYR A 537 -11.24 -11.38 9.38
C TYR A 537 -10.74 -12.06 10.66
N ASP A 538 -9.45 -11.97 10.94
CA ASP A 538 -8.81 -12.57 12.12
C ASP A 538 -8.71 -11.61 13.33
N VAL A 539 -9.21 -10.37 13.20
CA VAL A 539 -9.14 -9.40 14.30
C VAL A 539 -10.12 -9.75 15.41
N TRP A 540 -9.63 -9.72 16.66
CA TRP A 540 -10.42 -9.94 17.87
C TRP A 540 -9.97 -9.02 19.01
N LEU A 541 -10.79 -8.89 20.05
CA LEU A 541 -10.56 -7.97 21.16
C LEU A 541 -10.30 -8.75 22.47
N ASP A 542 -9.08 -8.63 23.00
CA ASP A 542 -8.67 -9.19 24.30
C ASP A 542 -8.98 -8.18 25.43
N ARG A 543 -10.30 -8.00 25.73
CA ARG A 543 -10.80 -7.05 26.74
C ARG A 543 -11.27 -7.75 28.00
#